data_f9013133d17770a314cae7eb04be3744
#
_entry.id   f9013133d17770a314cae7eb04be3744
#
_cell.length_a   1.000
_cell.length_b   1.000
_cell.length_c   1.000
_cell.angle_alpha   90.00
_cell.angle_beta   90.00
_cell.angle_gamma   90.00
#
_symmetry.space_group_name_H-M   'P 1'
#
loop_
_entity.id
_entity.type
_entity.pdbx_description
1 polymer ?
#
loop_
_entity_poly.entity_id
_entity_poly.type
_entity_poly.pdbx_seq_one_letter_code
_entity_poly.pdbx_strand_id
1 'polypeptide(L)'
;LSMSGSKTVKERIDLINSIEKIIFVSKWVQKRFFLNIDDKLINKTEIVYPSIHKLKTKTRKKKIIVFVGKLNHSKGYDIYRDSIIKVLNEFKDWKAYSIGDERRERPHINHKRHIELGFINHSKVLNYLNSSEIAVVPSRWEEPFGRTALESSSRASATIISNRGGLPETTDYCITLKKLDYKELYKQIKILILNPKIRKKIQHDGFKNVKHTIIENSHKIDRIREEITQQFSLNFLKNKLRILNIYNAGQKLNHRLYNISLGKKFTNGFIRCGHDVLEISDRDYIRNNKLKFLNGNNQSFEKFLLETYKNYNPDFIFFGHTKNISHDLLENFRLINKNLIISQWNEDPVMKNLEYSANNIKNIKRYSDLVD
;
A
#
# COMPACT_ATOMS: atom_id res chain seq x y z
N LEU A 1 -10.77 -1.71 2.57
CA LEU A 1 -11.99 -2.37 3.06
C LEU A 1 -12.78 -2.84 1.85
N SER A 2 -12.73 -4.15 1.54
CA SER A 2 -13.62 -4.73 0.54
C SER A 2 -15.04 -4.64 1.10
N MET A 3 -15.96 -4.12 0.32
CA MET A 3 -17.34 -3.88 0.76
C MET A 3 -18.23 -5.12 0.75
N SER A 4 -17.68 -6.31 0.52
CA SER A 4 -18.39 -7.58 0.60
C SER A 4 -18.63 -8.09 2.04
N GLY A 5 -18.18 -7.36 3.03
CA GLY A 5 -18.46 -7.59 4.46
C GLY A 5 -18.71 -6.24 5.11
N SER A 6 -19.83 -5.57 4.75
CA SER A 6 -20.19 -4.31 5.39
C SER A 6 -20.38 -4.55 6.87
N LYS A 7 -19.43 -4.07 7.68
CA LYS A 7 -19.66 -3.96 9.12
C LYS A 7 -20.96 -3.20 9.35
N THR A 8 -21.72 -3.63 10.33
CA THR A 8 -22.93 -2.93 10.77
C THR A 8 -22.60 -1.48 11.13
N VAL A 9 -23.60 -0.62 11.21
CA VAL A 9 -23.40 0.77 11.66
C VAL A 9 -22.73 0.79 13.03
N LYS A 10 -23.16 -0.09 13.95
CA LYS A 10 -22.58 -0.21 15.30
C LYS A 10 -21.09 -0.57 15.22
N GLU A 11 -20.71 -1.62 14.51
CA GLU A 11 -19.28 -2.01 14.37
C GLU A 11 -18.39 -0.93 13.78
N ARG A 12 -18.93 -0.10 12.86
CA ARG A 12 -18.19 1.04 12.32
C ARG A 12 -18.02 2.16 13.32
N ILE A 13 -19.05 2.44 14.13
CA ILE A 13 -19.00 3.42 15.22
C ILE A 13 -18.01 2.95 16.30
N ASP A 14 -18.07 1.67 16.70
CA ASP A 14 -17.16 1.09 17.68
C ASP A 14 -15.71 1.19 17.18
N LEU A 15 -15.48 0.93 15.89
CA LEU A 15 -14.17 1.12 15.27
C LEU A 15 -13.68 2.58 15.35
N ILE A 16 -14.54 3.56 15.00
CA ILE A 16 -14.18 4.98 15.06
C ILE A 16 -13.83 5.39 16.50
N ASN A 17 -14.58 4.88 17.46
CA ASN A 17 -14.36 5.23 18.87
C ASN A 17 -13.08 4.61 19.45
N SER A 18 -12.64 3.48 18.92
CA SER A 18 -11.46 2.74 19.40
C SER A 18 -10.13 3.20 18.81
N ILE A 19 -10.14 4.16 17.87
CA ILE A 19 -8.92 4.63 17.18
C ILE A 19 -8.87 6.15 17.14
N GLU A 20 -7.66 6.68 17.05
CA GLU A 20 -7.44 8.12 17.04
C GLU A 20 -7.76 8.74 15.68
N LYS A 21 -7.33 8.11 14.59
CA LYS A 21 -7.50 8.64 13.25
C LYS A 21 -7.73 7.52 12.23
N ILE A 22 -8.65 7.73 11.30
CA ILE A 22 -8.88 6.85 10.15
C ILE A 22 -8.42 7.56 8.88
N ILE A 23 -7.61 6.88 8.07
CA ILE A 23 -7.17 7.38 6.78
C ILE A 23 -7.95 6.67 5.68
N PHE A 24 -8.64 7.45 4.84
CA PHE A 24 -9.35 6.96 3.66
C PHE A 24 -8.57 7.26 2.38
N VAL A 25 -8.66 6.36 1.41
CA VAL A 25 -7.98 6.48 0.12
C VAL A 25 -8.71 7.40 -0.88
N SER A 26 -9.94 7.81 -0.57
CA SER A 26 -10.73 8.75 -1.37
C SER A 26 -11.92 9.30 -0.57
N LYS A 27 -12.48 10.43 -1.00
CA LYS A 27 -13.74 10.98 -0.47
C LYS A 27 -14.88 10.01 -0.67
N TRP A 28 -14.91 9.31 -1.80
CA TRP A 28 -15.94 8.32 -2.08
C TRP A 28 -15.93 7.19 -1.05
N VAL A 29 -14.76 6.64 -0.70
CA VAL A 29 -14.66 5.57 0.32
C VAL A 29 -15.06 6.10 1.70
N GLN A 30 -14.62 7.32 2.07
CA GLN A 30 -15.04 7.96 3.31
C GLN A 30 -16.57 8.10 3.35
N LYS A 31 -17.17 8.70 2.34
CA LYS A 31 -18.64 8.90 2.22
C LYS A 31 -19.40 7.57 2.34
N ARG A 32 -18.89 6.53 1.71
CA ARG A 32 -19.48 5.20 1.77
C ARG A 32 -19.35 4.55 3.15
N PHE A 33 -18.23 4.78 3.83
CA PHE A 33 -18.03 4.30 5.21
C PHE A 33 -18.97 4.99 6.20
N PHE A 34 -19.22 6.29 6.01
CA PHE A 34 -20.11 7.08 6.88
C PHE A 34 -21.61 6.97 6.54
N LEU A 35 -21.99 6.15 5.60
CA LEU A 35 -23.40 5.95 5.29
C LEU A 35 -24.18 5.52 6.55
N ASN A 36 -25.20 6.32 6.94
CA ASN A 36 -25.99 6.15 8.16
C ASN A 36 -25.19 6.28 9.49
N ILE A 37 -24.10 7.04 9.48
CA ILE A 37 -23.32 7.42 10.67
C ILE A 37 -23.35 8.95 10.80
N ASP A 38 -23.36 9.46 12.03
CA ASP A 38 -23.34 10.91 12.32
C ASP A 38 -22.05 11.54 11.77
N ASP A 39 -22.20 12.62 11.03
CA ASP A 39 -21.09 13.37 10.42
C ASP A 39 -20.13 14.00 11.46
N LYS A 40 -20.55 14.13 12.72
CA LYS A 40 -19.67 14.60 13.81
C LYS A 40 -18.43 13.73 13.99
N LEU A 41 -18.51 12.47 13.63
CA LEU A 41 -17.37 11.54 13.71
C LEU A 41 -16.38 11.67 12.55
N ILE A 42 -16.68 12.50 11.53
CA ILE A 42 -15.79 12.75 10.38
C ILE A 42 -14.49 13.44 10.83
N ASN A 43 -14.49 14.20 11.92
CA ASN A 43 -13.31 14.89 12.45
C ASN A 43 -12.15 13.95 12.80
N LYS A 44 -12.44 12.67 13.10
CA LYS A 44 -11.44 11.62 13.31
C LYS A 44 -10.87 11.05 12.00
N THR A 45 -11.20 11.62 10.86
CA THR A 45 -10.81 11.03 9.58
C THR A 45 -10.00 11.98 8.73
N GLU A 46 -9.12 11.40 7.91
CA GLU A 46 -8.34 12.11 6.91
C GLU A 46 -8.38 11.37 5.58
N ILE A 47 -8.26 12.10 4.49
CA ILE A 47 -8.14 11.52 3.17
C ILE A 47 -6.70 11.63 2.70
N VAL A 48 -6.04 10.49 2.52
CA VAL A 48 -4.71 10.41 1.92
C VAL A 48 -4.83 9.55 0.68
N TYR A 49 -4.80 10.19 -0.46
CA TYR A 49 -4.95 9.53 -1.74
C TYR A 49 -3.74 8.65 -2.08
N PRO A 50 -3.90 7.54 -2.80
CA PRO A 50 -2.78 6.85 -3.42
C PRO A 50 -1.99 7.81 -4.32
N SER A 51 -0.68 7.76 -4.27
CA SER A 51 0.20 8.75 -4.88
C SER A 51 1.20 8.15 -5.87
N ILE A 52 1.80 9.02 -6.65
CA ILE A 52 2.79 8.67 -7.66
C ILE A 52 3.97 9.65 -7.66
N HIS A 53 5.09 9.20 -8.22
CA HIS A 53 6.19 10.09 -8.56
C HIS A 53 5.85 10.96 -9.76
N LYS A 54 5.97 12.28 -9.60
CA LYS A 54 5.84 13.23 -10.71
C LYS A 54 7.04 13.10 -11.63
N LEU A 55 6.79 12.93 -12.92
CA LEU A 55 7.86 12.92 -13.93
C LEU A 55 8.29 14.34 -14.28
N LYS A 56 9.59 14.51 -14.56
CA LYS A 56 10.15 15.81 -14.99
C LYS A 56 9.93 16.09 -16.47
N THR A 57 9.95 15.06 -17.31
CA THR A 57 9.88 15.17 -18.76
C THR A 57 8.84 14.24 -19.37
N LYS A 58 8.22 14.67 -20.47
CA LYS A 58 7.30 13.85 -21.27
C LYS A 58 8.07 12.98 -22.24
N THR A 59 7.56 11.78 -22.49
CA THR A 59 8.05 10.90 -23.56
C THR A 59 7.31 11.14 -24.86
N ARG A 60 7.95 10.82 -26.00
CA ARG A 60 7.30 10.85 -27.32
C ARG A 60 6.15 9.83 -27.35
N LYS A 61 4.96 10.30 -27.71
CA LYS A 61 3.77 9.47 -27.81
C LYS A 61 3.70 8.69 -29.12
N LYS A 62 3.08 7.52 -29.04
CA LYS A 62 2.76 6.66 -30.19
C LYS A 62 1.24 6.55 -30.31
N LYS A 63 0.72 6.32 -31.50
CA LYS A 63 -0.72 6.10 -31.75
C LYS A 63 -1.19 4.77 -31.16
N ILE A 64 -1.19 4.72 -29.82
CA ILE A 64 -1.55 3.55 -29.01
C ILE A 64 -2.69 3.93 -28.08
N ILE A 65 -3.67 3.03 -27.98
CA ILE A 65 -4.74 3.05 -27.01
C ILE A 65 -4.48 1.90 -26.05
N VAL A 66 -4.44 2.17 -24.74
CA VAL A 66 -4.11 1.16 -23.75
C VAL A 66 -5.20 0.99 -22.71
N PHE A 67 -5.49 -0.27 -22.38
CA PHE A 67 -6.26 -0.70 -21.23
C PHE A 67 -5.32 -1.38 -20.23
N VAL A 68 -5.42 -1.03 -18.95
CA VAL A 68 -4.63 -1.64 -17.87
C VAL A 68 -5.55 -2.05 -16.73
N GLY A 69 -5.58 -3.34 -16.42
CA GLY A 69 -6.41 -3.90 -15.33
C GLY A 69 -6.74 -5.37 -15.56
N LYS A 70 -7.54 -5.94 -14.66
CA LYS A 70 -8.06 -7.30 -14.88
C LYS A 70 -8.92 -7.33 -16.14
N LEU A 71 -8.71 -8.34 -17.00
CA LEU A 71 -9.37 -8.46 -18.29
C LEU A 71 -10.79 -9.07 -18.15
N ASN A 72 -11.62 -8.47 -17.28
CA ASN A 72 -12.93 -8.98 -16.93
C ASN A 72 -14.05 -7.92 -17.04
N HIS A 73 -15.29 -8.37 -16.92
CA HIS A 73 -16.48 -7.54 -17.01
C HIS A 73 -16.51 -6.43 -15.94
N SER A 74 -16.07 -6.71 -14.70
CA SER A 74 -16.11 -5.70 -13.64
C SER A 74 -15.19 -4.50 -13.92
N LYS A 75 -14.08 -4.71 -14.64
CA LYS A 75 -13.18 -3.63 -15.10
C LYS A 75 -13.58 -3.04 -16.45
N GLY A 76 -14.71 -3.49 -17.03
CA GLY A 76 -15.24 -3.00 -18.30
C GLY A 76 -14.42 -3.44 -19.52
N TYR A 77 -13.71 -4.57 -19.43
CA TYR A 77 -12.90 -5.06 -20.53
C TYR A 77 -13.72 -5.43 -21.76
N ASP A 78 -14.98 -5.88 -21.58
CA ASP A 78 -15.95 -6.09 -22.66
C ASP A 78 -16.33 -4.78 -23.36
N ILE A 79 -16.54 -3.70 -22.61
CA ILE A 79 -16.78 -2.34 -23.17
C ILE A 79 -15.57 -1.91 -24.00
N TYR A 80 -14.36 -2.12 -23.47
CA TYR A 80 -13.11 -1.83 -24.18
C TYR A 80 -13.01 -2.67 -25.46
N ARG A 81 -13.23 -4.00 -25.38
CA ARG A 81 -13.20 -4.92 -26.53
C ARG A 81 -14.08 -4.43 -27.69
N ASP A 82 -15.36 -4.20 -27.39
CA ASP A 82 -16.34 -3.86 -28.43
C ASP A 82 -16.09 -2.48 -29.04
N SER A 83 -15.54 -1.55 -28.23
CA SER A 83 -15.12 -0.24 -28.71
C SER A 83 -13.86 -0.31 -29.59
N ILE A 84 -12.84 -1.03 -29.10
CA ILE A 84 -11.53 -1.00 -29.74
C ILE A 84 -11.49 -1.71 -31.07
N ILE A 85 -12.30 -2.77 -31.25
CA ILE A 85 -12.43 -3.43 -32.55
C ILE A 85 -12.95 -2.43 -33.59
N LYS A 86 -13.98 -1.64 -33.27
CA LYS A 86 -14.50 -0.61 -34.16
C LYS A 86 -13.47 0.47 -34.46
N VAL A 87 -12.78 0.97 -33.42
CA VAL A 87 -11.72 1.98 -33.57
C VAL A 87 -10.62 1.48 -34.50
N LEU A 88 -10.12 0.27 -34.28
CA LEU A 88 -9.05 -0.29 -35.09
C LEU A 88 -9.50 -0.57 -36.54
N ASN A 89 -10.76 -0.91 -36.76
CA ASN A 89 -11.29 -1.08 -38.10
C ASN A 89 -11.36 0.25 -38.88
N GLU A 90 -11.64 1.35 -38.21
CA GLU A 90 -11.74 2.68 -38.81
C GLU A 90 -10.36 3.36 -38.95
N PHE A 91 -9.53 3.35 -37.90
CA PHE A 91 -8.25 4.05 -37.84
C PHE A 91 -7.08 3.08 -38.01
N LYS A 92 -6.61 2.93 -39.26
CA LYS A 92 -5.62 1.90 -39.65
C LYS A 92 -4.23 2.10 -39.08
N ASP A 93 -3.85 3.31 -38.69
CA ASP A 93 -2.54 3.70 -38.18
C ASP A 93 -2.45 3.64 -36.62
N TRP A 94 -3.56 3.24 -35.94
CA TRP A 94 -3.59 3.05 -34.50
C TRP A 94 -3.42 1.58 -34.10
N LYS A 95 -2.83 1.38 -32.92
CA LYS A 95 -2.70 0.08 -32.23
C LYS A 95 -3.39 0.13 -30.90
N ALA A 96 -3.74 -1.03 -30.37
CA ALA A 96 -4.34 -1.16 -29.05
C ALA A 96 -3.60 -2.20 -28.21
N TYR A 97 -3.45 -1.93 -26.93
CA TYR A 97 -2.84 -2.84 -25.98
C TYR A 97 -3.77 -3.11 -24.80
N SER A 98 -3.80 -4.37 -24.39
CA SER A 98 -4.40 -4.80 -23.12
C SER A 98 -3.32 -5.32 -22.20
N ILE A 99 -3.25 -4.79 -20.98
CA ILE A 99 -2.26 -5.17 -19.97
C ILE A 99 -3.00 -5.65 -18.73
N GLY A 100 -2.75 -6.88 -18.34
CA GLY A 100 -3.38 -7.52 -17.20
C GLY A 100 -3.69 -8.98 -17.48
N ASP A 101 -4.32 -9.63 -16.54
CA ASP A 101 -4.69 -11.03 -16.65
C ASP A 101 -6.07 -11.30 -16.05
N GLU A 102 -6.69 -12.37 -16.49
CA GLU A 102 -7.87 -12.97 -15.88
C GLU A 102 -7.83 -14.47 -16.18
N ARG A 103 -7.73 -15.25 -15.12
CA ARG A 103 -7.61 -16.72 -15.23
C ARG A 103 -8.93 -17.41 -15.57
N ARG A 104 -10.04 -16.74 -15.32
CA ARG A 104 -11.39 -17.21 -15.69
C ARG A 104 -11.66 -16.85 -17.14
N GLU A 105 -12.82 -17.28 -17.64
CA GLU A 105 -13.29 -16.88 -18.97
C GLU A 105 -13.29 -15.35 -19.11
N ARG A 106 -12.69 -14.86 -20.19
CA ARG A 106 -12.55 -13.43 -20.50
C ARG A 106 -12.91 -13.14 -21.95
N PRO A 107 -13.40 -11.93 -22.26
CA PRO A 107 -13.62 -11.52 -23.63
C PRO A 107 -12.29 -11.48 -24.42
N HIS A 108 -12.25 -12.13 -25.56
CA HIS A 108 -11.11 -12.05 -26.47
C HIS A 108 -11.26 -10.91 -27.50
N ILE A 109 -10.13 -10.27 -27.84
CA ILE A 109 -10.06 -9.26 -28.90
C ILE A 109 -9.28 -9.86 -30.07
N ASN A 110 -10.01 -10.33 -31.07
CA ASN A 110 -9.40 -10.87 -32.29
C ASN A 110 -9.21 -9.75 -33.32
N HIS A 111 -8.07 -9.07 -33.26
CA HIS A 111 -7.72 -8.02 -34.23
C HIS A 111 -6.21 -7.91 -34.38
N LYS A 112 -5.69 -7.91 -35.64
CA LYS A 112 -4.24 -7.93 -35.93
C LYS A 112 -3.43 -6.78 -35.35
N ARG A 113 -4.05 -5.66 -34.97
CA ARG A 113 -3.40 -4.48 -34.36
C ARG A 113 -3.73 -4.32 -32.87
N HIS A 114 -4.37 -5.29 -32.26
CA HIS A 114 -4.52 -5.43 -30.83
C HIS A 114 -3.46 -6.40 -30.30
N ILE A 115 -2.79 -6.03 -29.21
CA ILE A 115 -1.76 -6.86 -28.57
C ILE A 115 -2.15 -7.01 -27.09
N GLU A 116 -2.33 -8.24 -26.66
CA GLU A 116 -2.50 -8.58 -25.26
C GLU A 116 -1.14 -8.93 -24.66
N LEU A 117 -0.72 -8.18 -23.63
CA LEU A 117 0.60 -8.30 -23.04
C LEU A 117 0.61 -9.19 -21.79
N GLY A 118 -0.57 -9.65 -21.33
CA GLY A 118 -0.71 -10.41 -20.10
C GLY A 118 -0.31 -9.61 -18.87
N PHE A 119 0.01 -10.31 -17.79
CA PHE A 119 0.52 -9.71 -16.56
C PHE A 119 2.01 -9.37 -16.72
N ILE A 120 2.34 -8.10 -16.61
CA ILE A 120 3.71 -7.59 -16.66
C ILE A 120 4.02 -6.78 -15.41
N ASN A 121 5.31 -6.60 -15.08
CA ASN A 121 5.70 -5.81 -13.92
C ASN A 121 5.30 -4.33 -14.05
N HIS A 122 5.09 -3.67 -12.92
CA HIS A 122 4.56 -2.31 -12.86
C HIS A 122 5.41 -1.28 -13.62
N SER A 123 6.73 -1.41 -13.60
CA SER A 123 7.61 -0.49 -14.35
C SER A 123 7.38 -0.57 -15.86
N LYS A 124 7.15 -1.76 -16.40
CA LYS A 124 6.78 -1.95 -17.82
C LYS A 124 5.40 -1.37 -18.12
N VAL A 125 4.41 -1.55 -17.21
CA VAL A 125 3.09 -0.91 -17.35
C VAL A 125 3.24 0.59 -17.48
N LEU A 126 4.02 1.22 -16.61
CA LEU A 126 4.27 2.66 -16.67
C LEU A 126 4.93 3.11 -17.97
N ASN A 127 5.83 2.30 -18.55
CA ASN A 127 6.45 2.59 -19.85
C ASN A 127 5.43 2.54 -21.01
N TYR A 128 4.48 1.59 -20.97
CA TYR A 128 3.39 1.57 -21.95
C TYR A 128 2.48 2.80 -21.80
N LEU A 129 2.12 3.20 -20.59
CA LEU A 129 1.37 4.44 -20.33
C LEU A 129 2.15 5.67 -20.81
N ASN A 130 3.46 5.72 -20.58
CA ASN A 130 4.32 6.80 -21.08
C ASN A 130 4.28 6.93 -22.60
N SER A 131 4.22 5.83 -23.32
CA SER A 131 4.25 5.82 -24.79
C SER A 131 2.87 5.93 -25.44
N SER A 132 1.77 5.69 -24.71
CA SER A 132 0.42 5.67 -25.24
C SER A 132 -0.20 7.06 -25.34
N GLU A 133 -0.87 7.34 -26.46
CA GLU A 133 -1.65 8.59 -26.66
C GLU A 133 -2.91 8.61 -25.80
N ILE A 134 -3.59 7.47 -25.68
CA ILE A 134 -4.90 7.35 -25.02
C ILE A 134 -4.85 6.19 -24.03
N ALA A 135 -5.37 6.39 -22.84
CA ALA A 135 -5.59 5.34 -21.85
C ALA A 135 -7.08 5.27 -21.46
N VAL A 136 -7.57 4.06 -21.23
CA VAL A 136 -9.01 3.82 -20.98
C VAL A 136 -9.20 3.03 -19.69
N VAL A 137 -10.05 3.54 -18.80
CA VAL A 137 -10.40 2.92 -17.51
C VAL A 137 -11.94 2.88 -17.37
N PRO A 138 -12.66 2.00 -18.12
CA PRO A 138 -14.11 1.98 -18.19
C PRO A 138 -14.72 1.05 -17.12
N SER A 139 -14.22 1.11 -15.90
CA SER A 139 -14.60 0.22 -14.81
C SER A 139 -16.10 0.32 -14.50
N ARG A 140 -16.77 -0.85 -14.37
CA ARG A 140 -18.11 -0.97 -13.75
C ARG A 140 -18.02 -1.06 -12.24
N TRP A 141 -16.86 -1.54 -11.75
CA TRP A 141 -16.61 -1.63 -10.33
C TRP A 141 -16.50 -0.23 -9.72
N GLU A 142 -17.07 -0.06 -8.55
CA GLU A 142 -16.91 1.15 -7.74
C GLU A 142 -15.47 1.18 -7.20
N GLU A 143 -14.57 1.78 -7.96
CA GLU A 143 -13.16 1.84 -7.60
C GLU A 143 -12.95 2.62 -6.30
N PRO A 144 -12.23 2.09 -5.32
CA PRO A 144 -11.90 2.88 -4.12
C PRO A 144 -11.14 4.18 -4.45
N PHE A 145 -10.32 4.17 -5.51
CA PHE A 145 -9.63 5.34 -6.03
C PHE A 145 -9.39 5.24 -7.54
N GLY A 146 -8.67 4.22 -8.03
CA GLY A 146 -8.36 4.02 -9.44
C GLY A 146 -6.96 4.47 -9.85
N ARG A 147 -5.93 3.83 -9.27
CA ARG A 147 -4.51 4.16 -9.54
C ARG A 147 -4.16 4.24 -11.01
N THR A 148 -4.71 3.36 -11.85
CA THR A 148 -4.46 3.35 -13.30
C THR A 148 -4.81 4.68 -13.96
N ALA A 149 -5.91 5.33 -13.56
CA ALA A 149 -6.30 6.63 -14.12
C ALA A 149 -5.30 7.73 -13.72
N LEU A 150 -4.87 7.75 -12.45
CA LEU A 150 -3.83 8.67 -11.98
C LEU A 150 -2.50 8.44 -12.71
N GLU A 151 -2.07 7.19 -12.83
CA GLU A 151 -0.84 6.79 -13.52
C GLU A 151 -0.87 7.20 -15.00
N SER A 152 -2.01 7.01 -15.67
CA SER A 152 -2.19 7.37 -17.08
C SER A 152 -2.10 8.88 -17.30
N SER A 153 -2.86 9.65 -16.52
CA SER A 153 -2.89 11.12 -16.63
C SER A 153 -1.52 11.72 -16.33
N SER A 154 -0.86 11.28 -15.27
CA SER A 154 0.47 11.75 -14.88
C SER A 154 1.57 11.43 -15.90
N ARG A 155 1.33 10.51 -16.81
CA ARG A 155 2.24 10.14 -17.90
C ARG A 155 1.82 10.72 -19.24
N ALA A 156 1.01 11.76 -19.21
CA ALA A 156 0.52 12.44 -20.39
C ALA A 156 -0.24 11.52 -21.37
N SER A 157 -0.97 10.53 -20.89
CA SER A 157 -1.97 9.85 -21.70
C SER A 157 -3.30 10.60 -21.61
N ALA A 158 -3.98 10.82 -22.72
CA ALA A 158 -5.35 11.33 -22.69
C ALA A 158 -6.26 10.25 -22.09
N THR A 159 -6.66 10.44 -20.84
CA THR A 159 -7.32 9.41 -20.06
C THR A 159 -8.84 9.51 -20.19
N ILE A 160 -9.49 8.38 -20.44
CA ILE A 160 -10.94 8.24 -20.45
C ILE A 160 -11.31 7.33 -19.25
N ILE A 161 -12.22 7.80 -18.40
CA ILE A 161 -12.65 7.07 -17.20
C ILE A 161 -14.16 6.89 -17.17
N SER A 162 -14.63 5.93 -16.41
CA SER A 162 -16.03 5.85 -15.97
C SER A 162 -16.26 6.70 -14.73
N ASN A 163 -17.51 7.13 -14.50
CA ASN A 163 -17.91 7.81 -13.26
C ASN A 163 -18.28 6.77 -12.19
N ARG A 164 -17.27 6.03 -11.67
CA ARG A 164 -17.46 4.97 -10.68
C ARG A 164 -16.51 5.10 -9.49
N GLY A 165 -17.10 5.09 -8.30
CA GLY A 165 -16.33 5.17 -7.06
C GLY A 165 -15.47 6.43 -6.96
N GLY A 166 -14.21 6.23 -6.57
CA GLY A 166 -13.20 7.28 -6.46
C GLY A 166 -12.47 7.61 -7.78
N LEU A 167 -12.84 7.00 -8.92
CA LEU A 167 -12.19 7.32 -10.21
C LEU A 167 -12.18 8.80 -10.56
N PRO A 168 -13.28 9.57 -10.40
CA PRO A 168 -13.28 11.01 -10.69
C PRO A 168 -12.34 11.82 -9.82
N GLU A 169 -11.89 11.28 -8.67
CA GLU A 169 -10.98 11.97 -7.76
C GLU A 169 -9.50 11.86 -8.20
N THR A 170 -9.19 11.03 -9.20
CA THR A 170 -7.81 10.76 -9.64
C THR A 170 -7.19 11.91 -10.44
N THR A 171 -7.97 12.56 -11.28
CA THR A 171 -7.53 13.67 -12.13
C THR A 171 -8.72 14.48 -12.63
N ASP A 172 -8.56 15.80 -12.73
CA ASP A 172 -9.55 16.70 -13.36
C ASP A 172 -9.37 16.76 -14.88
N TYR A 173 -8.26 16.24 -15.38
CA TYR A 173 -7.87 16.34 -16.81
C TYR A 173 -8.08 14.99 -17.50
N CYS A 174 -9.33 14.61 -17.62
CA CYS A 174 -9.75 13.35 -18.27
C CYS A 174 -11.12 13.53 -18.95
N ILE A 175 -11.50 12.55 -19.74
CA ILE A 175 -12.89 12.44 -20.23
C ILE A 175 -13.62 11.45 -19.34
N THR A 176 -14.70 11.89 -18.70
CA THR A 176 -15.61 11.00 -17.96
C THR A 176 -16.74 10.55 -18.87
N LEU A 177 -16.92 9.25 -18.99
CA LEU A 177 -17.99 8.64 -19.80
C LEU A 177 -19.37 9.01 -19.25
N LYS A 178 -20.24 9.54 -20.09
CA LYS A 178 -21.63 9.86 -19.74
C LYS A 178 -22.48 8.61 -19.59
N LYS A 179 -22.22 7.62 -20.43
CA LYS A 179 -22.83 6.27 -20.37
C LYS A 179 -21.75 5.23 -20.35
N LEU A 180 -21.94 4.18 -19.57
CA LEU A 180 -20.96 3.11 -19.45
C LEU A 180 -21.28 1.97 -20.43
N ASP A 181 -21.12 2.28 -21.71
CA ASP A 181 -21.29 1.35 -22.80
C ASP A 181 -20.21 1.54 -23.89
N TYR A 182 -20.12 0.57 -24.78
CA TYR A 182 -19.09 0.58 -25.84
C TYR A 182 -19.32 1.69 -26.89
N LYS A 183 -20.55 2.15 -27.11
CA LYS A 183 -20.86 3.19 -28.09
C LYS A 183 -20.32 4.53 -27.63
N GLU A 184 -20.54 4.85 -26.35
CA GLU A 184 -20.01 6.08 -25.75
C GLU A 184 -18.48 6.02 -25.68
N LEU A 185 -17.88 4.90 -25.27
CA LEU A 185 -16.44 4.77 -25.25
C LEU A 185 -15.82 4.93 -26.64
N TYR A 186 -16.37 4.25 -27.65
CA TYR A 186 -15.95 4.40 -29.05
C TYR A 186 -16.01 5.87 -29.50
N LYS A 187 -17.13 6.55 -29.22
CA LYS A 187 -17.33 7.97 -29.53
C LYS A 187 -16.24 8.84 -28.93
N GLN A 188 -15.92 8.67 -27.64
CA GLN A 188 -14.91 9.47 -26.95
C GLN A 188 -13.50 9.18 -27.47
N ILE A 189 -13.17 7.93 -27.75
CA ILE A 189 -11.88 7.57 -28.39
C ILE A 189 -11.79 8.23 -29.79
N LYS A 190 -12.83 8.14 -30.59
CA LYS A 190 -12.90 8.77 -31.93
C LYS A 190 -12.69 10.28 -31.87
N ILE A 191 -13.34 10.96 -30.92
CA ILE A 191 -13.14 12.40 -30.69
C ILE A 191 -11.67 12.71 -30.41
N LEU A 192 -11.01 11.95 -29.54
CA LEU A 192 -9.60 12.15 -29.21
C LEU A 192 -8.66 11.86 -30.40
N ILE A 193 -9.00 10.90 -31.25
CA ILE A 193 -8.23 10.57 -32.45
C ILE A 193 -8.31 11.71 -33.46
N LEU A 194 -9.54 12.14 -33.77
CA LEU A 194 -9.81 13.16 -34.79
C LEU A 194 -9.46 14.57 -34.35
N ASN A 195 -9.35 14.84 -33.05
CA ASN A 195 -9.05 16.17 -32.52
C ASN A 195 -7.72 16.18 -31.72
N PRO A 196 -6.55 16.20 -32.41
CA PRO A 196 -5.26 16.21 -31.74
C PRO A 196 -5.07 17.38 -30.76
N LYS A 197 -5.73 18.52 -31.00
CA LYS A 197 -5.66 19.71 -30.11
C LYS A 197 -6.27 19.39 -28.75
N ILE A 198 -7.47 18.79 -28.72
CA ILE A 198 -8.14 18.38 -27.47
C ILE A 198 -7.31 17.31 -26.77
N ARG A 199 -6.88 16.26 -27.48
CA ARG A 199 -6.04 15.20 -26.95
C ARG A 199 -4.77 15.74 -26.30
N LYS A 200 -4.00 16.57 -27.02
CA LYS A 200 -2.76 17.17 -26.51
C LYS A 200 -3.00 18.10 -25.32
N LYS A 201 -4.13 18.81 -25.27
CA LYS A 201 -4.51 19.63 -24.12
C LYS A 201 -4.70 18.75 -22.88
N ILE A 202 -5.53 17.71 -22.95
CA ILE A 202 -5.76 16.76 -21.85
C ILE A 202 -4.42 16.13 -21.38
N GLN A 203 -3.58 15.70 -22.32
CA GLN A 203 -2.26 15.15 -22.04
C GLN A 203 -1.34 16.15 -21.33
N HIS A 204 -1.33 17.39 -21.78
CA HIS A 204 -0.50 18.44 -21.19
C HIS A 204 -0.95 18.79 -19.79
N ASP A 205 -2.24 19.04 -19.64
CA ASP A 205 -2.81 19.49 -18.37
C ASP A 205 -2.75 18.39 -17.31
N GLY A 206 -3.02 17.13 -17.68
CA GLY A 206 -2.88 15.98 -16.79
C GLY A 206 -1.44 15.74 -16.33
N PHE A 207 -0.46 15.96 -17.22
CA PHE A 207 0.95 15.84 -16.88
C PHE A 207 1.46 16.99 -16.01
N LYS A 208 1.07 18.22 -16.33
CA LYS A 208 1.53 19.42 -15.63
C LYS A 208 0.93 19.51 -14.21
N ASN A 209 -0.36 19.21 -14.10
CA ASN A 209 -1.14 19.39 -12.89
C ASN A 209 -1.46 18.02 -12.23
N VAL A 210 -0.42 17.20 -12.05
CA VAL A 210 -0.57 15.91 -11.37
C VAL A 210 -1.05 16.16 -9.95
N LYS A 211 -2.19 15.57 -9.61
CA LYS A 211 -2.68 15.46 -8.23
C LYS A 211 -1.99 14.30 -7.51
N HIS A 212 -1.98 14.35 -6.20
CA HIS A 212 -1.58 13.24 -5.34
C HIS A 212 -0.15 12.76 -5.58
N THR A 213 0.80 13.66 -5.47
CA THR A 213 2.23 13.31 -5.54
C THR A 213 2.70 12.65 -4.23
N ILE A 214 3.76 11.83 -4.31
CA ILE A 214 4.33 11.18 -3.13
C ILE A 214 4.78 12.21 -2.10
N ILE A 215 5.38 13.32 -2.53
CA ILE A 215 5.87 14.37 -1.63
C ILE A 215 4.71 14.99 -0.83
N GLU A 216 3.65 15.42 -1.52
CA GLU A 216 2.48 16.02 -0.87
C GLU A 216 1.83 15.06 0.14
N ASN A 217 1.68 13.78 -0.24
CA ASN A 217 1.07 12.81 0.63
C ASN A 217 1.96 12.41 1.82
N SER A 218 3.29 12.37 1.63
CA SER A 218 4.22 12.14 2.73
C SER A 218 4.11 13.26 3.78
N HIS A 219 4.13 14.52 3.36
CA HIS A 219 3.92 15.66 4.27
C HIS A 219 2.58 15.59 5.00
N LYS A 220 1.52 15.16 4.29
CA LYS A 220 0.21 14.99 4.93
C LYS A 220 0.21 13.89 5.99
N ILE A 221 0.83 12.76 5.70
CA ILE A 221 0.98 11.67 6.67
C ILE A 221 1.82 12.11 7.87
N ASP A 222 2.93 12.82 7.63
CA ASP A 222 3.80 13.30 8.71
C ASP A 222 3.04 14.28 9.62
N ARG A 223 2.26 15.20 9.06
CA ARG A 223 1.39 16.09 9.84
C ARG A 223 0.38 15.31 10.71
N ILE A 224 -0.29 14.29 10.14
CA ILE A 224 -1.24 13.45 10.89
C ILE A 224 -0.52 12.75 12.05
N ARG A 225 0.69 12.25 11.81
CA ARG A 225 1.50 11.59 12.85
C ARG A 225 1.93 12.58 13.93
N GLU A 226 2.32 13.78 13.56
CA GLU A 226 2.68 14.83 14.52
C GLU A 226 1.48 15.24 15.38
N GLU A 227 0.29 15.42 14.79
CA GLU A 227 -0.95 15.72 15.52
C GLU A 227 -1.26 14.64 16.57
N ILE A 228 -1.19 13.37 16.19
CA ILE A 228 -1.42 12.25 17.11
C ILE A 228 -0.34 12.21 18.18
N THR A 229 0.93 12.39 17.81
CA THR A 229 2.07 12.36 18.73
C THR A 229 1.99 13.48 19.77
N GLN A 230 1.61 14.68 19.35
CA GLN A 230 1.43 15.81 20.27
C GLN A 230 0.31 15.54 21.29
N GLN A 231 -0.78 14.91 20.85
CA GLN A 231 -1.90 14.57 21.70
C GLN A 231 -1.50 13.58 22.82
N PHE A 232 -0.60 12.65 22.52
CA PHE A 232 -0.13 11.65 23.50
C PHE A 232 1.12 12.09 24.27
N SER A 233 1.58 13.31 24.10
CA SER A 233 2.79 13.83 24.78
C SER A 233 4.03 12.94 24.59
N LEU A 234 4.20 12.35 23.43
CA LEU A 234 5.31 11.45 23.11
C LEU A 234 6.61 12.24 22.91
N ASN A 235 7.16 12.78 24.00
CA ASN A 235 8.42 13.56 23.99
C ASN A 235 9.63 12.76 23.49
N PHE A 236 9.59 11.43 23.57
CA PHE A 236 10.70 10.57 23.16
C PHE A 236 11.00 10.63 21.66
N LEU A 237 10.04 10.98 20.79
CA LEU A 237 10.28 11.11 19.35
C LEU A 237 11.19 12.28 18.97
N LYS A 238 11.40 13.25 19.88
CA LYS A 238 12.30 14.39 19.67
C LYS A 238 13.73 14.13 20.10
N ASN A 239 13.98 13.08 20.88
CA ASN A 239 15.27 12.75 21.44
C ASN A 239 15.90 11.54 20.72
N LYS A 240 17.23 11.51 20.67
CA LYS A 240 17.97 10.33 20.24
C LYS A 240 17.72 9.20 21.26
N LEU A 241 17.13 8.09 20.80
CA LEU A 241 16.82 6.94 21.63
C LEU A 241 17.90 5.86 21.48
N ARG A 242 18.10 5.10 22.54
CA ARG A 242 18.78 3.81 22.51
C ARG A 242 17.73 2.72 22.34
N ILE A 243 17.76 2.04 21.21
CA ILE A 243 16.75 1.06 20.81
C ILE A 243 17.37 -0.33 20.84
N LEU A 244 16.79 -1.24 21.60
CA LEU A 244 17.13 -2.65 21.56
C LEU A 244 16.15 -3.37 20.63
N ASN A 245 16.61 -3.73 19.42
CA ASN A 245 15.80 -4.43 18.42
C ASN A 245 16.09 -5.92 18.45
N ILE A 246 15.10 -6.73 18.86
CA ILE A 246 15.24 -8.18 19.04
C ILE A 246 14.37 -8.92 18.02
N TYR A 247 15.00 -9.72 17.18
CA TYR A 247 14.27 -10.45 16.13
C TYR A 247 15.07 -11.67 15.65
N ASN A 248 14.44 -12.50 14.83
CA ASN A 248 15.12 -13.58 14.13
C ASN A 248 15.73 -13.07 12.83
N ALA A 249 17.04 -12.88 12.80
CA ALA A 249 17.76 -12.41 11.61
C ALA A 249 17.91 -13.51 10.53
N GLY A 250 17.89 -14.79 10.91
CA GLY A 250 18.01 -15.90 9.98
C GLY A 250 19.36 -15.99 9.25
N GLN A 251 20.44 -15.54 9.89
CA GLN A 251 21.78 -15.44 9.28
C GLN A 251 22.26 -16.75 8.66
N LYS A 252 21.88 -17.89 9.25
CA LYS A 252 22.33 -19.21 8.73
C LYS A 252 21.62 -19.67 7.47
N LEU A 253 20.37 -19.24 7.29
CA LEU A 253 19.57 -19.79 6.18
C LEU A 253 20.05 -19.27 4.83
N ASN A 254 20.41 -17.98 4.78
CA ASN A 254 20.98 -17.35 3.59
C ASN A 254 21.34 -15.90 3.93
N HIS A 255 22.54 -15.43 3.63
CA HIS A 255 22.94 -14.02 3.78
C HIS A 255 21.96 -13.05 3.15
N ARG A 256 21.29 -13.47 2.10
CA ARG A 256 20.27 -12.69 1.40
C ARG A 256 19.05 -12.37 2.27
N LEU A 257 18.59 -13.34 3.09
CA LEU A 257 17.46 -13.16 4.00
C LEU A 257 17.78 -12.20 5.13
N TYR A 258 18.99 -12.27 5.68
CA TYR A 258 19.43 -11.34 6.72
C TYR A 258 19.30 -9.88 6.27
N ASN A 259 19.82 -9.55 5.10
CA ASN A 259 19.84 -8.18 4.59
C ASN A 259 18.46 -7.63 4.20
N ILE A 260 17.50 -8.51 3.92
CA ILE A 260 16.15 -8.13 3.49
C ILE A 260 15.07 -8.40 4.54
N SER A 261 15.43 -8.99 5.68
CA SER A 261 14.48 -9.28 6.76
C SER A 261 13.82 -8.01 7.26
N LEU A 262 12.58 -8.13 7.71
CA LEU A 262 11.83 -6.99 8.21
C LEU A 262 12.49 -6.39 9.45
N GLY A 263 13.00 -7.24 10.36
CA GLY A 263 13.75 -6.77 11.52
C GLY A 263 14.98 -5.93 11.16
N LYS A 264 15.72 -6.31 10.10
CA LYS A 264 16.85 -5.51 9.60
C LYS A 264 16.42 -4.20 8.96
N LYS A 265 15.27 -4.19 8.29
CA LYS A 265 14.71 -2.95 7.75
C LYS A 265 14.33 -1.97 8.86
N PHE A 266 13.77 -2.47 9.97
CA PHE A 266 13.51 -1.64 11.15
C PHE A 266 14.80 -1.10 11.75
N THR A 267 15.83 -1.93 11.96
CA THR A 267 17.15 -1.45 12.43
C THR A 267 17.66 -0.30 11.55
N ASN A 268 17.67 -0.49 10.24
CA ASN A 268 18.13 0.53 9.30
C ASN A 268 17.25 1.79 9.32
N GLY A 269 15.94 1.63 9.50
CA GLY A 269 15.00 2.72 9.65
C GLY A 269 15.29 3.57 10.89
N PHE A 270 15.44 2.94 12.03
CA PHE A 270 15.78 3.61 13.30
C PHE A 270 17.12 4.35 13.24
N ILE A 271 18.15 3.73 12.65
CA ILE A 271 19.46 4.38 12.45
C ILE A 271 19.32 5.62 11.56
N ARG A 272 18.56 5.55 10.47
CA ARG A 272 18.30 6.69 9.58
C ARG A 272 17.52 7.82 10.26
N CYS A 273 16.71 7.49 11.26
CA CYS A 273 16.03 8.46 12.10
C CYS A 273 16.94 9.06 13.18
N GLY A 274 18.21 8.69 13.22
CA GLY A 274 19.20 9.24 14.16
C GLY A 274 19.27 8.54 15.50
N HIS A 275 18.59 7.41 15.67
CA HIS A 275 18.62 6.62 16.91
C HIS A 275 19.85 5.72 17.00
N ASP A 276 20.25 5.39 18.23
CA ASP A 276 21.20 4.33 18.52
C ASP A 276 20.48 2.99 18.53
N VAL A 277 20.98 1.99 17.80
CA VAL A 277 20.29 0.71 17.69
C VAL A 277 21.26 -0.44 17.95
N LEU A 278 20.92 -1.23 18.98
CA LEU A 278 21.54 -2.53 19.22
C LEU A 278 20.60 -3.61 18.72
N GLU A 279 21.03 -4.40 17.72
CA GLU A 279 20.23 -5.51 17.22
C GLU A 279 20.71 -6.85 17.79
N ILE A 280 19.74 -7.70 18.16
CA ILE A 280 19.98 -9.06 18.66
C ILE A 280 19.12 -10.03 17.91
N SER A 281 19.76 -11.07 17.33
CA SER A 281 19.07 -12.22 16.77
C SER A 281 18.98 -13.34 17.78
N ASP A 282 17.78 -13.63 18.27
CA ASP A 282 17.54 -14.66 19.29
C ASP A 282 17.98 -16.06 18.82
N ARG A 283 17.54 -16.48 17.66
CA ARG A 283 17.85 -17.81 17.11
C ARG A 283 19.31 -17.98 16.73
N ASP A 284 19.94 -16.95 16.20
CA ASP A 284 21.33 -17.02 15.81
C ASP A 284 22.24 -17.05 17.04
N TYR A 285 21.89 -16.28 18.08
CA TYR A 285 22.59 -16.34 19.36
C TYR A 285 22.52 -17.75 19.98
N ILE A 286 21.32 -18.27 20.16
CA ILE A 286 21.08 -19.60 20.76
C ILE A 286 21.84 -20.68 19.99
N ARG A 287 21.83 -20.58 18.67
CA ARG A 287 22.46 -21.54 17.79
C ARG A 287 24.00 -21.49 17.86
N ASN A 288 24.57 -20.29 17.80
CA ASN A 288 26.01 -20.12 17.85
C ASN A 288 26.60 -20.51 19.22
N ASN A 289 25.76 -20.56 20.25
CA ASN A 289 26.14 -20.94 21.60
C ASN A 289 25.69 -22.36 21.99
N LYS A 290 25.13 -23.16 21.07
CA LYS A 290 24.63 -24.52 21.36
C LYS A 290 25.66 -25.44 22.02
N LEU A 291 26.93 -25.32 21.65
CA LEU A 291 28.02 -26.12 22.25
C LEU A 291 28.34 -25.72 23.70
N LYS A 292 27.98 -24.52 24.13
CA LYS A 292 28.14 -24.04 25.50
C LYS A 292 26.97 -24.42 26.40
N PHE A 293 25.87 -24.89 25.82
CA PHE A 293 24.60 -25.12 26.50
C PHE A 293 24.12 -26.55 26.25
N LEU A 294 24.79 -27.52 26.85
CA LEU A 294 24.44 -28.94 26.76
C LEU A 294 23.00 -29.27 27.19
N ASN A 295 22.31 -28.36 27.86
CA ASN A 295 20.95 -28.55 28.38
C ASN A 295 19.85 -27.71 27.69
N GLY A 296 20.11 -27.07 26.56
CA GLY A 296 19.06 -26.50 25.70
C GLY A 296 18.16 -25.40 26.32
N ASN A 297 18.53 -24.82 27.44
CA ASN A 297 17.68 -23.90 28.17
C ASN A 297 17.74 -22.47 27.64
N ASN A 298 16.58 -21.87 27.37
CA ASN A 298 16.41 -20.45 27.08
C ASN A 298 17.01 -19.51 28.14
N GLN A 299 17.21 -20.01 29.36
CA GLN A 299 17.77 -19.26 30.50
C GLN A 299 19.10 -18.56 30.20
N SER A 300 19.94 -19.13 29.36
CA SER A 300 21.22 -18.48 29.04
C SER A 300 21.06 -17.34 28.02
N PHE A 301 20.09 -17.43 27.11
CA PHE A 301 19.74 -16.31 26.24
C PHE A 301 19.12 -15.16 27.03
N GLU A 302 18.21 -15.47 27.94
CA GLU A 302 17.57 -14.48 28.81
C GLU A 302 18.57 -13.82 29.76
N LYS A 303 19.51 -14.59 30.31
CA LYS A 303 20.60 -14.02 31.12
C LYS A 303 21.47 -13.07 30.30
N PHE A 304 21.85 -13.47 29.10
CA PHE A 304 22.58 -12.60 28.16
C PHE A 304 21.79 -11.34 27.83
N LEU A 305 20.51 -11.48 27.59
CA LEU A 305 19.62 -10.37 27.23
C LEU A 305 19.45 -9.40 28.41
N LEU A 306 19.34 -9.92 29.65
CA LEU A 306 19.28 -9.11 30.86
C LEU A 306 20.59 -8.33 31.10
N GLU A 307 21.75 -8.97 30.92
CA GLU A 307 23.07 -8.31 31.03
C GLU A 307 23.24 -7.25 29.93
N THR A 308 22.82 -7.58 28.72
CA THR A 308 22.84 -6.62 27.60
C THR A 308 21.92 -5.42 27.89
N TYR A 309 20.71 -5.67 28.40
CA TYR A 309 19.79 -4.62 28.80
C TYR A 309 20.42 -3.68 29.84
N LYS A 310 20.99 -4.23 30.90
CA LYS A 310 21.64 -3.44 31.96
C LYS A 310 22.80 -2.59 31.42
N ASN A 311 23.62 -3.14 30.54
CA ASN A 311 24.78 -2.45 29.97
C ASN A 311 24.40 -1.41 28.92
N TYR A 312 23.46 -1.74 28.04
CA TYR A 312 23.04 -0.84 26.96
C TYR A 312 22.05 0.22 27.46
N ASN A 313 21.26 -0.11 28.49
CA ASN A 313 20.23 0.73 29.08
C ASN A 313 19.31 1.37 28.02
N PRO A 314 18.52 0.58 27.28
CA PRO A 314 17.67 1.07 26.20
C PRO A 314 16.51 1.91 26.73
N ASP A 315 16.10 2.88 25.91
CA ASP A 315 14.90 3.68 26.12
C ASP A 315 13.66 2.97 25.51
N PHE A 316 13.92 2.13 24.48
CA PHE A 316 12.90 1.44 23.72
C PHE A 316 13.33 0.01 23.38
N ILE A 317 12.49 -0.96 23.67
CA ILE A 317 12.62 -2.35 23.22
C ILE A 317 11.61 -2.59 22.11
N PHE A 318 12.12 -3.00 20.95
CA PHE A 318 11.32 -3.35 19.80
C PHE A 318 11.59 -4.79 19.40
N PHE A 319 10.57 -5.66 19.42
CA PHE A 319 10.80 -7.08 19.17
C PHE A 319 9.73 -7.71 18.29
N GLY A 320 10.12 -8.74 17.54
CA GLY A 320 9.19 -9.50 16.72
C GLY A 320 9.78 -10.81 16.20
N HIS A 321 8.90 -11.74 15.83
CA HIS A 321 9.27 -13.10 15.40
C HIS A 321 10.18 -13.86 16.36
N THR A 322 10.20 -13.50 17.64
CA THR A 322 10.93 -14.22 18.68
C THR A 322 9.99 -15.01 19.55
N LYS A 323 10.44 -16.20 20.00
CA LYS A 323 9.75 -17.08 20.95
C LYS A 323 10.58 -17.29 22.22
N ASN A 324 11.78 -16.72 22.26
CA ASN A 324 12.80 -17.00 23.25
C ASN A 324 12.91 -15.93 24.33
N ILE A 325 11.93 -15.03 24.40
CA ILE A 325 11.78 -14.04 25.46
C ILE A 325 10.60 -14.50 26.35
N SER A 326 10.82 -14.59 27.67
CA SER A 326 9.72 -14.86 28.61
C SER A 326 8.96 -13.58 28.93
N HIS A 327 7.73 -13.73 29.42
CA HIS A 327 6.95 -12.64 29.96
C HIS A 327 7.66 -12.00 31.17
N ASP A 328 8.16 -12.85 32.07
CA ASP A 328 8.88 -12.44 33.31
C ASP A 328 10.12 -11.60 33.01
N LEU A 329 10.82 -11.87 31.92
CA LEU A 329 11.99 -11.07 31.52
C LEU A 329 11.58 -9.66 31.10
N LEU A 330 10.51 -9.49 30.34
CA LEU A 330 10.01 -8.17 29.95
C LEU A 330 9.45 -7.41 31.14
N GLU A 331 8.78 -8.10 32.07
CA GLU A 331 8.33 -7.53 33.33
C GLU A 331 9.51 -7.04 34.16
N ASN A 332 10.58 -7.83 34.29
CA ASN A 332 11.82 -7.42 34.94
C ASN A 332 12.43 -6.17 34.32
N PHE A 333 12.41 -6.02 33.00
CA PHE A 333 12.89 -4.81 32.36
C PHE A 333 12.07 -3.58 32.76
N ARG A 334 10.74 -3.71 32.84
CA ARG A 334 9.85 -2.64 33.33
C ARG A 334 10.05 -2.32 34.80
N LEU A 335 10.36 -3.31 35.63
CA LEU A 335 10.70 -3.09 37.04
C LEU A 335 12.00 -2.29 37.20
N ILE A 336 12.97 -2.53 36.33
CA ILE A 336 14.24 -1.78 36.32
C ILE A 336 14.04 -0.35 35.81
N ASN A 337 13.24 -0.16 34.75
CA ASN A 337 12.95 1.15 34.17
C ASN A 337 11.46 1.29 33.86
N LYS A 338 10.75 2.02 34.72
CA LYS A 338 9.29 2.27 34.56
C LYS A 338 8.92 3.08 33.32
N ASN A 339 9.86 3.83 32.75
CA ASN A 339 9.66 4.64 31.54
C ASN A 339 10.09 3.90 30.26
N LEU A 340 10.47 2.64 30.37
CA LEU A 340 10.82 1.81 29.23
C LEU A 340 9.61 1.61 28.33
N ILE A 341 9.79 1.87 27.05
CA ILE A 341 8.78 1.58 26.04
C ILE A 341 9.07 0.21 25.45
N ILE A 342 8.05 -0.62 25.36
CA ILE A 342 8.14 -1.97 24.80
C ILE A 342 7.12 -2.09 23.67
N SER A 343 7.54 -2.47 22.46
CA SER A 343 6.62 -2.69 21.35
C SER A 343 6.91 -4.00 20.63
N GLN A 344 5.86 -4.71 20.33
CA GLN A 344 5.91 -5.96 19.56
C GLN A 344 5.38 -5.74 18.14
N TRP A 345 6.07 -6.27 17.16
CA TRP A 345 5.60 -6.30 15.78
C TRP A 345 5.33 -7.73 15.29
N ASN A 346 4.38 -7.86 14.39
CA ASN A 346 4.07 -9.11 13.71
C ASN A 346 3.73 -8.86 12.24
N GLU A 347 4.31 -9.63 11.33
CA GLU A 347 4.06 -9.52 9.89
C GLU A 347 3.18 -10.66 9.35
N ASP A 348 3.06 -11.73 10.12
CA ASP A 348 2.30 -12.91 9.71
C ASP A 348 0.79 -12.67 9.86
N PRO A 349 -0.03 -13.28 9.00
CA PRO A 349 -1.48 -13.17 9.11
C PRO A 349 -2.03 -13.67 10.45
N VAL A 350 -3.00 -12.94 11.01
CA VAL A 350 -3.72 -13.26 12.25
C VAL A 350 -5.19 -13.62 11.98
N MET A 351 -5.44 -14.45 10.99
CA MET A 351 -6.79 -14.87 10.58
C MET A 351 -7.24 -16.08 11.39
N LYS A 352 -8.47 -16.05 11.92
CA LYS A 352 -8.99 -17.09 12.84
C LYS A 352 -8.97 -18.53 12.28
N ASN A 353 -9.01 -18.72 10.97
CA ASN A 353 -9.24 -20.01 10.32
C ASN A 353 -7.97 -20.66 9.75
N LEU A 354 -6.78 -20.18 10.10
CA LEU A 354 -5.53 -20.75 9.61
C LEU A 354 -4.74 -21.30 10.81
N GLU A 355 -4.31 -22.55 10.71
CA GLU A 355 -3.63 -23.27 11.80
C GLU A 355 -2.39 -22.55 12.34
N TYR A 356 -1.56 -21.97 11.45
CA TYR A 356 -0.41 -21.17 11.86
C TYR A 356 -0.77 -19.81 12.50
N SER A 357 -1.94 -19.25 12.19
CA SER A 357 -2.42 -18.00 12.78
C SER A 357 -2.75 -18.14 14.27
N ALA A 358 -3.18 -19.32 14.71
CA ALA A 358 -3.45 -19.57 16.14
C ALA A 358 -2.18 -19.37 16.98
N ASN A 359 -1.03 -19.82 16.48
CA ASN A 359 0.26 -19.63 17.15
C ASN A 359 0.70 -18.15 17.15
N ASN A 360 0.43 -17.42 16.05
CA ASN A 360 0.74 -15.99 15.97
C ASN A 360 -0.12 -15.18 16.95
N ILE A 361 -1.42 -15.46 17.01
CA ILE A 361 -2.34 -14.85 17.96
C ILE A 361 -1.91 -15.14 19.42
N LYS A 362 -1.52 -16.40 19.71
CA LYS A 362 -1.01 -16.78 21.03
C LYS A 362 0.25 -16.00 21.41
N ASN A 363 1.18 -15.85 20.48
CA ASN A 363 2.42 -15.09 20.69
C ASN A 363 2.16 -13.59 20.91
N ILE A 364 1.21 -13.01 20.18
CA ILE A 364 0.82 -11.60 20.37
C ILE A 364 0.16 -11.42 21.75
N LYS A 365 -0.80 -12.29 22.09
CA LYS A 365 -1.50 -12.22 23.38
C LYS A 365 -0.59 -12.43 24.58
N ARG A 366 0.51 -13.17 24.41
CA ARG A 366 1.45 -13.47 25.49
C ARG A 366 2.06 -12.23 26.13
N TYR A 367 2.16 -11.15 25.40
CA TYR A 367 2.84 -9.92 25.83
C TYR A 367 1.90 -8.70 25.84
N SER A 368 0.61 -8.90 25.57
CA SER A 368 -0.34 -7.80 25.37
C SER A 368 -0.55 -6.89 26.57
N ASP A 369 -0.20 -7.34 27.74
CA ASP A 369 -0.25 -6.60 29.01
C ASP A 369 1.05 -5.84 29.32
N LEU A 370 2.14 -6.13 28.59
CA LEU A 370 3.46 -5.54 28.78
C LEU A 370 3.90 -4.62 27.66
N VAL A 371 3.23 -4.65 26.50
CA VAL A 371 3.52 -3.77 25.38
C VAL A 371 2.70 -2.48 25.44
N ASP A 372 3.30 -1.37 24.96
CA ASP A 372 2.70 -0.03 24.94
C ASP A 372 1.89 0.26 23.68
#